data_e6cb7b0d9f38324b9563731719c6791d
#
_entry.id   e6cb7b0d9f38324b9563731719c6791d
#
_cell.length_a   1.000
_cell.length_b   1.000
_cell.length_c   1.000
_cell.angle_alpha   90.00
_cell.angle_beta   90.00
_cell.angle_gamma   90.00
#
_symmetry.space_group_name_H-M   'P 1'
#
loop_
_entity.id
_entity.type
_entity.pdbx_description
1 polymer ?
#
loop_
_entity_poly.entity_id
_entity_poly.type
_entity_poly.pdbx_seq_one_letter_code
_entity_poly.pdbx_strand_id
1 'polypeptide(L)'
;MLNVHNAKLGVDCLGVKLEELMKLPSLQGATVVAGKRALEREIMSLSFLEACDMSQLRRNVLKPDEYFLGELDITSLYTIKDDPEKQCELIKGMHDLGVVGIIVYYVGVFVPRLDDSFLQTADEINFAIIQMPVNDTNIRFNEAVTEISQMLFEYRNSEFEPLIMRKLSEVPKWSQTIETALKMLADALNSNVVITNGRNEIEYSARWPRSSELNLDESINGTEKICGESIFAVELGEKITTNGLKIDMICGL
;
A
#
# COMPACT_ATOMS: atom_id res chain seq x y z
N MET A 1 23.30 -18.36 4.69
CA MET A 1 23.35 -17.84 6.06
C MET A 1 23.93 -16.45 6.01
N LEU A 2 23.13 -15.41 6.05
CA LEU A 2 23.58 -14.04 6.27
C LEU A 2 22.72 -13.48 7.39
N ASN A 3 23.35 -13.36 8.57
CA ASN A 3 22.80 -12.69 9.74
C ASN A 3 22.63 -11.20 9.44
N VAL A 4 21.43 -10.71 9.40
CA VAL A 4 21.15 -9.27 9.45
C VAL A 4 21.08 -8.89 10.92
N HIS A 5 22.16 -8.30 11.42
CA HIS A 5 22.18 -7.67 12.73
C HIS A 5 21.24 -6.46 12.74
N ASN A 6 20.26 -6.52 13.60
CA ASN A 6 19.43 -5.38 14.00
C ASN A 6 20.31 -4.28 14.62
N ALA A 7 20.61 -3.27 13.87
CA ALA A 7 21.04 -2.00 14.43
C ALA A 7 19.80 -1.26 14.93
N LYS A 8 19.61 -1.23 16.26
CA LYS A 8 18.69 -0.32 16.95
C LYS A 8 19.16 1.13 16.73
N LEU A 9 18.69 1.74 15.69
CA LEU A 9 18.57 3.20 15.60
C LEU A 9 17.11 3.51 15.88
N GLY A 10 16.84 4.43 16.79
CA GLY A 10 15.49 4.89 17.11
C GLY A 10 14.85 5.45 15.85
N VAL A 11 13.97 4.66 15.28
CA VAL A 11 13.40 4.89 13.97
C VAL A 11 11.93 5.10 14.18
N ASP A 12 11.50 6.33 13.95
CA ASP A 12 10.10 6.70 13.96
C ASP A 12 9.34 5.86 12.93
N CYS A 13 8.21 5.29 13.35
CA CYS A 13 7.36 4.43 12.53
C CYS A 13 6.85 5.18 11.29
N LEU A 14 6.68 4.52 10.17
CA LEU A 14 6.33 5.13 8.88
C LEU A 14 4.93 4.87 8.39
N GLY A 15 4.29 3.95 9.03
CA GLY A 15 2.90 3.61 8.89
C GLY A 15 2.33 3.38 10.27
N VAL A 16 1.06 3.19 10.32
CA VAL A 16 0.38 2.80 11.54
C VAL A 16 0.63 1.31 11.76
N LYS A 17 1.10 0.91 12.93
CA LYS A 17 1.25 -0.50 13.24
C LYS A 17 -0.10 -1.21 13.15
N LEU A 18 -0.12 -2.41 12.60
CA LEU A 18 -1.35 -3.19 12.47
C LEU A 18 -2.03 -3.41 13.85
N GLU A 19 -1.26 -3.57 14.92
CA GLU A 19 -1.80 -3.69 16.28
C GLU A 19 -2.57 -2.43 16.75
N GLU A 20 -2.25 -1.25 16.21
CA GLU A 20 -2.96 -0.01 16.52
C GLU A 20 -4.26 0.09 15.71
N LEU A 21 -4.24 -0.33 14.45
CA LEU A 21 -5.45 -0.43 13.65
C LEU A 21 -6.49 -1.35 14.30
N MET A 22 -6.04 -2.44 14.93
CA MET A 22 -6.93 -3.38 15.64
C MET A 22 -7.69 -2.76 16.82
N LYS A 23 -7.34 -1.54 17.27
CA LYS A 23 -8.04 -0.80 18.32
C LYS A 23 -9.19 0.07 17.80
N LEU A 24 -9.32 0.20 16.48
CA LEU A 24 -10.38 1.01 15.86
C LEU A 24 -11.76 0.45 16.18
N PRO A 25 -12.76 1.31 16.43
CA PRO A 25 -14.14 0.90 16.69
C PRO A 25 -14.72 -0.02 15.62
N SER A 26 -14.43 0.25 14.34
CA SER A 26 -14.89 -0.57 13.20
C SER A 26 -14.29 -1.97 13.16
N LEU A 27 -13.19 -2.22 13.86
CA LEU A 27 -12.55 -3.53 14.00
C LEU A 27 -12.83 -4.18 15.35
N GLN A 28 -13.74 -3.61 16.15
CA GLN A 28 -14.12 -4.19 17.43
C GLN A 28 -14.72 -5.58 17.24
N GLY A 29 -14.18 -6.56 17.98
CA GLY A 29 -14.59 -7.97 17.87
C GLY A 29 -13.87 -8.75 16.74
N ALA A 30 -13.07 -8.09 15.91
CA ALA A 30 -12.18 -8.77 14.99
C ALA A 30 -11.08 -9.54 15.74
N THR A 31 -10.65 -10.67 15.18
CA THR A 31 -9.61 -11.52 15.77
C THR A 31 -8.53 -11.82 14.75
N VAL A 32 -7.27 -11.77 15.18
CA VAL A 32 -6.14 -12.23 14.37
C VAL A 32 -6.04 -13.73 14.53
N VAL A 33 -6.48 -14.46 13.51
CA VAL A 33 -6.57 -15.93 13.51
C VAL A 33 -5.30 -16.61 13.01
N ALA A 34 -4.46 -15.89 12.24
CA ALA A 34 -3.13 -16.34 11.82
C ALA A 34 -2.19 -15.15 11.58
N GLY A 35 -0.87 -15.40 11.50
CA GLY A 35 0.14 -14.39 11.20
C GLY A 35 0.32 -13.34 12.30
N LYS A 36 0.18 -13.69 13.56
CA LYS A 36 0.18 -12.74 14.70
C LYS A 36 1.42 -11.85 14.80
N ARG A 37 2.58 -12.31 14.32
CA ARG A 37 3.80 -11.48 14.32
C ARG A 37 3.73 -10.31 13.35
N ALA A 38 2.82 -10.39 12.36
CA ALA A 38 2.59 -9.29 11.44
C ALA A 38 1.88 -8.07 12.10
N LEU A 39 1.36 -8.20 13.32
CA LEU A 39 0.81 -7.09 14.09
C LEU A 39 1.82 -5.97 14.36
N GLU A 40 3.11 -6.29 14.40
CA GLU A 40 4.19 -5.32 14.57
C GLU A 40 4.56 -4.59 13.27
N ARG A 41 4.05 -5.07 12.11
CA ARG A 41 4.32 -4.46 10.81
C ARG A 41 3.50 -3.19 10.62
N GLU A 42 4.06 -2.27 9.86
CA GLU A 42 3.43 -1.00 9.54
C GLU A 42 2.52 -1.12 8.33
N ILE A 43 1.35 -0.52 8.44
CA ILE A 43 0.36 -0.38 7.37
C ILE A 43 0.46 1.02 6.79
N MET A 44 0.59 1.11 5.48
CA MET A 44 0.71 2.35 4.73
C MET A 44 -0.48 2.63 3.83
N SER A 45 -1.16 1.59 3.39
CA SER A 45 -2.31 1.68 2.49
C SER A 45 -3.34 0.62 2.79
N LEU A 46 -4.57 0.90 2.38
CA LEU A 46 -5.68 -0.01 2.44
C LEU A 46 -6.20 -0.24 1.03
N SER A 47 -6.49 -1.50 0.69
CA SER A 47 -7.04 -1.88 -0.60
C SER A 47 -8.20 -2.87 -0.46
N PHE A 48 -8.87 -3.14 -1.57
CA PHE A 48 -9.91 -4.16 -1.67
C PHE A 48 -9.47 -5.25 -2.61
N LEU A 49 -9.59 -6.48 -2.15
CA LEU A 49 -9.29 -7.64 -2.94
C LEU A 49 -10.51 -8.56 -3.03
N GLU A 50 -11.34 -8.37 -4.03
CA GLU A 50 -12.35 -9.36 -4.45
C GLU A 50 -11.77 -10.31 -5.50
N ALA A 51 -10.48 -10.58 -5.39
CA ALA A 51 -9.79 -11.29 -6.41
C ALA A 51 -10.14 -12.76 -6.46
N CYS A 52 -10.18 -13.13 -7.62
CA CYS A 52 -10.05 -14.40 -8.24
C CYS A 52 -8.77 -15.14 -7.73
N ASP A 53 -7.96 -15.61 -8.54
CA ASP A 53 -6.71 -16.26 -8.19
C ASP A 53 -5.49 -15.36 -8.55
N MET A 54 -4.34 -15.68 -7.95
CA MET A 54 -3.08 -14.96 -8.22
C MET A 54 -2.69 -14.96 -9.70
N SER A 55 -3.04 -16.01 -10.43
CA SER A 55 -2.71 -16.12 -11.86
C SER A 55 -3.51 -15.12 -12.70
N GLN A 56 -4.74 -14.85 -12.31
CA GLN A 56 -5.58 -13.82 -12.95
C GLN A 56 -5.12 -12.40 -12.56
N LEU A 57 -4.78 -12.19 -11.28
CA LEU A 57 -4.23 -10.92 -10.82
C LEU A 57 -2.96 -10.56 -11.61
N ARG A 58 -2.00 -11.48 -11.68
CA ARG A 58 -0.73 -11.25 -12.41
C ARG A 58 -0.93 -10.98 -13.89
N ARG A 59 -1.92 -11.62 -14.53
CA ARG A 59 -2.17 -11.42 -15.97
C ARG A 59 -2.90 -10.13 -16.30
N ASN A 60 -3.84 -9.72 -15.44
CA ASN A 60 -4.83 -8.72 -15.82
C ASN A 60 -4.70 -7.40 -15.05
N VAL A 61 -4.06 -7.42 -13.89
CA VAL A 61 -4.04 -6.28 -12.96
C VAL A 61 -2.63 -5.85 -12.62
N LEU A 62 -1.76 -6.80 -12.25
CA LEU A 62 -0.42 -6.48 -11.76
C LEU A 62 0.56 -6.18 -12.91
N LYS A 63 1.37 -5.16 -12.72
CA LYS A 63 2.52 -4.91 -13.59
C LYS A 63 3.71 -5.75 -13.12
N PRO A 64 4.68 -6.08 -13.99
CA PRO A 64 5.80 -6.96 -13.65
C PRO A 64 6.69 -6.48 -12.49
N ASP A 65 6.72 -5.17 -12.25
CA ASP A 65 7.55 -4.47 -11.25
C ASP A 65 6.74 -3.91 -10.09
N GLU A 66 5.46 -4.26 -9.96
CA GLU A 66 4.57 -3.73 -8.94
C GLU A 66 4.86 -4.35 -7.56
N TYR A 67 4.91 -3.51 -6.52
CA TYR A 67 5.15 -3.91 -5.14
C TYR A 67 4.28 -3.06 -4.19
N PHE A 68 3.55 -3.73 -3.28
CA PHE A 68 2.55 -3.12 -2.40
C PHE A 68 3.05 -3.07 -0.96
N LEU A 69 4.10 -2.29 -0.72
CA LEU A 69 4.72 -2.23 0.61
C LEU A 69 3.74 -1.71 1.67
N GLY A 70 3.52 -2.52 2.69
CA GLY A 70 2.68 -2.14 3.82
C GLY A 70 1.19 -2.05 3.48
N GLU A 71 0.72 -2.70 2.42
CA GLU A 71 -0.70 -2.76 2.09
C GLU A 71 -1.44 -3.75 3.00
N LEU A 72 -2.64 -3.37 3.40
CA LEU A 72 -3.62 -4.22 4.08
C LEU A 72 -4.85 -4.32 3.18
N ASP A 73 -5.32 -5.53 2.89
CA ASP A 73 -6.46 -5.72 2.02
C ASP A 73 -7.73 -6.10 2.77
N ILE A 74 -8.88 -5.66 2.26
CA ILE A 74 -10.19 -6.10 2.71
C ILE A 74 -10.76 -7.05 1.67
N THR A 75 -11.27 -8.21 2.11
CA THR A 75 -11.84 -9.23 1.22
C THR A 75 -12.93 -10.02 1.90
N SER A 76 -13.78 -10.67 1.10
CA SER A 76 -14.68 -11.74 1.55
C SER A 76 -14.18 -13.14 1.16
N LEU A 77 -13.15 -13.25 0.34
CA LEU A 77 -12.66 -14.50 -0.28
C LEU A 77 -13.75 -15.28 -1.06
N TYR A 78 -14.85 -14.62 -1.41
CA TYR A 78 -16.04 -15.29 -1.95
C TYR A 78 -15.75 -16.05 -3.23
N THR A 79 -14.94 -15.51 -4.12
CA THR A 79 -14.64 -16.11 -5.44
C THR A 79 -13.80 -17.39 -5.36
N ILE A 80 -13.10 -17.60 -4.24
CA ILE A 80 -12.23 -18.76 -3.99
C ILE A 80 -12.58 -19.47 -2.68
N LYS A 81 -13.80 -19.28 -2.19
CA LYS A 81 -14.25 -19.79 -0.87
C LYS A 81 -14.16 -21.30 -0.72
N ASP A 82 -14.32 -22.04 -1.81
CA ASP A 82 -14.35 -23.51 -1.84
C ASP A 82 -13.00 -24.11 -2.32
N ASP A 83 -11.94 -23.30 -2.44
CA ASP A 83 -10.64 -23.72 -2.98
C ASP A 83 -9.49 -23.27 -2.05
N PRO A 84 -9.18 -24.06 -1.00
CA PRO A 84 -8.11 -23.75 -0.06
C PRO A 84 -6.72 -23.62 -0.71
N GLU A 85 -6.44 -24.35 -1.78
CA GLU A 85 -5.17 -24.26 -2.49
C GLU A 85 -4.99 -22.88 -3.11
N LYS A 86 -6.04 -22.36 -3.79
CA LYS A 86 -6.02 -21.00 -4.34
C LYS A 86 -5.95 -19.93 -3.27
N GLN A 87 -6.60 -20.14 -2.12
CA GLN A 87 -6.47 -19.22 -0.98
C GLN A 87 -5.02 -19.17 -0.49
N CYS A 88 -4.34 -20.31 -0.36
CA CYS A 88 -2.93 -20.37 0.01
C CYS A 88 -2.01 -19.72 -1.04
N GLU A 89 -2.24 -19.97 -2.34
CA GLU A 89 -1.50 -19.34 -3.43
C GLU A 89 -1.68 -17.83 -3.44
N LEU A 90 -2.90 -17.35 -3.18
CA LEU A 90 -3.22 -15.94 -3.13
C LEU A 90 -2.39 -15.23 -2.05
N ILE A 91 -2.43 -15.71 -0.79
CA ILE A 91 -1.71 -15.03 0.29
C ILE A 91 -0.19 -15.13 0.14
N LYS A 92 0.35 -16.22 -0.42
CA LYS A 92 1.78 -16.30 -0.76
C LYS A 92 2.16 -15.25 -1.79
N GLY A 93 1.36 -15.14 -2.85
CA GLY A 93 1.61 -14.15 -3.89
C GLY A 93 1.48 -12.72 -3.41
N MET A 94 0.50 -12.43 -2.55
CA MET A 94 0.35 -11.11 -1.92
C MET A 94 1.49 -10.78 -0.96
N HIS A 95 1.90 -11.75 -0.15
CA HIS A 95 3.06 -11.60 0.73
C HIS A 95 4.34 -11.26 -0.06
N ASP A 96 4.58 -11.96 -1.17
CA ASP A 96 5.73 -11.70 -2.05
C ASP A 96 5.69 -10.30 -2.68
N LEU A 97 4.49 -9.73 -2.84
CA LEU A 97 4.28 -8.36 -3.30
C LEU A 97 4.33 -7.31 -2.18
N GLY A 98 4.57 -7.70 -0.93
CA GLY A 98 4.73 -6.78 0.19
C GLY A 98 3.48 -6.49 1.01
N VAL A 99 2.35 -7.11 0.67
CA VAL A 99 1.11 -7.01 1.44
C VAL A 99 1.32 -7.61 2.84
N VAL A 100 0.78 -6.97 3.86
CA VAL A 100 0.99 -7.35 5.27
C VAL A 100 -0.03 -8.39 5.73
N GLY A 101 -1.24 -8.29 5.23
CA GLY A 101 -2.33 -9.17 5.62
C GLY A 101 -3.66 -8.81 4.99
N ILE A 102 -4.69 -9.54 5.38
CA ILE A 102 -6.06 -9.32 4.92
C ILE A 102 -7.03 -9.26 6.10
N ILE A 103 -8.08 -8.45 5.96
CA ILE A 103 -9.25 -8.44 6.83
C ILE A 103 -10.36 -9.21 6.10
N VAL A 104 -10.79 -10.33 6.67
CA VAL A 104 -11.81 -11.19 6.07
C VAL A 104 -13.16 -10.91 6.69
N TYR A 105 -14.08 -10.46 5.85
CA TYR A 105 -15.47 -10.17 6.19
C TYR A 105 -16.39 -11.34 5.87
N TYR A 106 -17.50 -11.42 6.60
CA TYR A 106 -18.63 -12.31 6.33
C TYR A 106 -18.31 -13.82 6.39
N VAL A 107 -17.35 -14.19 7.24
CA VAL A 107 -17.12 -15.60 7.59
C VAL A 107 -18.37 -16.14 8.30
N GLY A 108 -18.80 -17.34 7.92
CA GLY A 108 -20.07 -17.92 8.34
C GLY A 108 -21.28 -17.49 7.49
N VAL A 109 -21.10 -16.47 6.63
CA VAL A 109 -22.16 -15.98 5.72
C VAL A 109 -21.83 -16.35 4.27
N PHE A 110 -20.71 -15.86 3.74
CA PHE A 110 -20.26 -16.14 2.37
C PHE A 110 -19.22 -17.25 2.31
N VAL A 111 -18.31 -17.27 3.26
CA VAL A 111 -17.30 -18.31 3.43
C VAL A 111 -17.67 -19.09 4.69
N PRO A 112 -17.98 -20.38 4.62
CA PRO A 112 -18.47 -21.11 5.79
C PRO A 112 -17.50 -21.10 6.97
N ARG A 113 -16.21 -21.25 6.69
CA ARG A 113 -15.09 -21.13 7.63
C ARG A 113 -13.79 -20.91 6.87
N LEU A 114 -12.77 -20.40 7.54
CA LEU A 114 -11.41 -20.38 7.01
C LEU A 114 -10.78 -21.77 7.17
N ASP A 115 -10.10 -22.25 6.14
CA ASP A 115 -9.49 -23.58 6.13
C ASP A 115 -8.22 -23.62 6.97
N ASP A 116 -7.96 -24.76 7.63
CA ASP A 116 -6.78 -24.91 8.50
C ASP A 116 -5.47 -24.80 7.71
N SER A 117 -5.43 -25.28 6.47
CA SER A 117 -4.24 -25.16 5.60
C SER A 117 -3.95 -23.71 5.20
N PHE A 118 -5.00 -22.93 4.98
CA PHE A 118 -4.89 -21.48 4.74
C PHE A 118 -4.32 -20.74 5.95
N LEU A 119 -4.84 -21.00 7.14
CA LEU A 119 -4.35 -20.39 8.38
C LEU A 119 -2.91 -20.81 8.69
N GLN A 120 -2.58 -22.09 8.51
CA GLN A 120 -1.22 -22.59 8.68
C GLN A 120 -0.25 -21.90 7.70
N THR A 121 -0.62 -21.78 6.43
CA THR A 121 0.19 -21.09 5.43
C THR A 121 0.43 -19.62 5.84
N ALA A 122 -0.59 -18.94 6.32
CA ALA A 122 -0.48 -17.55 6.77
C ALA A 122 0.48 -17.41 7.97
N ASP A 123 0.44 -18.34 8.93
CA ASP A 123 1.37 -18.37 10.06
C ASP A 123 2.83 -18.62 9.61
N GLU A 124 3.04 -19.56 8.67
CA GLU A 124 4.36 -19.90 8.15
C GLU A 124 5.05 -18.70 7.48
N ILE A 125 4.30 -17.93 6.66
CA ILE A 125 4.83 -16.75 5.96
C ILE A 125 4.69 -15.46 6.77
N ASN A 126 4.11 -15.51 7.97
CA ASN A 126 3.82 -14.35 8.81
C ASN A 126 2.94 -13.29 8.10
N PHE A 127 1.86 -13.75 7.50
CA PHE A 127 0.84 -12.93 6.83
C PHE A 127 -0.41 -12.82 7.73
N ALA A 128 -0.83 -11.61 8.07
CA ALA A 128 -1.93 -11.42 9.00
C ALA A 128 -3.28 -11.84 8.38
N ILE A 129 -3.99 -12.72 9.06
CA ILE A 129 -5.40 -13.01 8.76
C ILE A 129 -6.24 -12.46 9.92
N ILE A 130 -6.96 -11.39 9.65
CA ILE A 130 -7.86 -10.72 10.58
C ILE A 130 -9.28 -11.12 10.22
N GLN A 131 -9.92 -11.89 11.07
CA GLN A 131 -11.29 -12.35 10.88
C GLN A 131 -12.25 -11.43 11.62
N MET A 132 -13.19 -10.85 10.89
CA MET A 132 -14.31 -10.11 11.45
C MET A 132 -15.28 -11.04 12.19
N PRO A 133 -16.16 -10.52 13.08
CA PRO A 133 -17.14 -11.34 13.78
C PRO A 133 -17.90 -12.29 12.87
N VAL A 134 -17.90 -13.58 13.25
CA VAL A 134 -18.51 -14.66 12.45
C VAL A 134 -20.04 -14.57 12.50
N ASN A 135 -20.69 -14.86 11.37
CA ASN A 135 -22.15 -14.82 11.21
C ASN A 135 -22.80 -13.44 11.45
N ASP A 136 -22.01 -12.38 11.49
CA ASP A 136 -22.53 -11.02 11.66
C ASP A 136 -22.76 -10.37 10.29
N THR A 137 -24.00 -10.04 9.99
CA THR A 137 -24.40 -9.33 8.77
C THR A 137 -24.59 -7.83 8.96
N ASN A 138 -24.41 -7.32 10.19
CA ASN A 138 -24.53 -5.89 10.47
C ASN A 138 -23.23 -5.13 10.25
N ILE A 139 -22.10 -5.82 10.36
CA ILE A 139 -20.79 -5.20 10.09
C ILE A 139 -20.68 -4.73 8.64
N ARG A 140 -20.04 -3.58 8.46
CA ARG A 140 -19.85 -2.97 7.14
C ARG A 140 -18.38 -2.63 6.96
N PHE A 141 -17.81 -3.06 5.84
CA PHE A 141 -16.40 -2.77 5.53
C PHE A 141 -16.15 -1.26 5.27
N ASN A 142 -17.16 -0.49 4.84
CA ASN A 142 -17.01 0.95 4.65
C ASN A 142 -16.66 1.69 5.94
N GLU A 143 -17.08 1.21 7.11
CA GLU A 143 -16.72 1.80 8.41
C GLU A 143 -15.22 1.63 8.66
N ALA A 144 -14.70 0.41 8.49
CA ALA A 144 -13.26 0.15 8.61
C ALA A 144 -12.45 0.92 7.56
N VAL A 145 -12.94 0.99 6.32
CA VAL A 145 -12.30 1.80 5.26
C VAL A 145 -12.15 3.24 5.70
N THR A 146 -13.22 3.83 6.22
CA THR A 146 -13.21 5.23 6.64
C THR A 146 -12.23 5.46 7.79
N GLU A 147 -12.31 4.66 8.86
CA GLU A 147 -11.47 4.85 10.04
C GLU A 147 -10.00 4.55 9.77
N ILE A 148 -9.69 3.45 9.07
CA ILE A 148 -8.31 3.11 8.71
C ILE A 148 -7.72 4.19 7.80
N SER A 149 -8.45 4.61 6.76
CA SER A 149 -7.98 5.64 5.83
C SER A 149 -7.74 6.97 6.53
N GLN A 150 -8.62 7.36 7.46
CA GLN A 150 -8.43 8.57 8.25
C GLN A 150 -7.18 8.47 9.13
N MET A 151 -7.00 7.36 9.84
CA MET A 151 -5.84 7.14 10.70
C MET A 151 -4.52 7.16 9.90
N LEU A 152 -4.50 6.53 8.73
CA LEU A 152 -3.34 6.56 7.83
C LEU A 152 -3.06 7.97 7.31
N PHE A 153 -4.09 8.74 7.00
CA PHE A 153 -3.95 10.12 6.53
C PHE A 153 -3.41 11.05 7.63
N GLU A 154 -3.95 10.97 8.84
CA GLU A 154 -3.48 11.76 10.00
C GLU A 154 -2.02 11.44 10.32
N TYR A 155 -1.66 10.16 10.25
CA TYR A 155 -0.28 9.72 10.48
C TYR A 155 0.68 10.28 9.43
N ARG A 156 0.33 10.22 8.14
CA ARG A 156 1.15 10.77 7.04
C ARG A 156 1.43 12.25 7.19
N ASN A 157 0.46 13.02 7.65
CA ASN A 157 0.60 14.47 7.79
C ASN A 157 1.56 14.90 8.91
N SER A 158 1.86 14.00 9.86
CA SER A 158 2.73 14.31 11.00
C SER A 158 4.23 14.11 10.75
N GLU A 159 4.65 13.26 9.77
CA GLU A 159 6.04 12.74 9.71
C GLU A 159 6.65 12.57 8.31
N PHE A 160 6.47 13.52 7.42
CA PHE A 160 6.58 13.31 5.96
C PHE A 160 7.96 13.07 5.32
N GLU A 161 9.04 13.67 5.77
CA GLU A 161 10.28 13.82 4.97
C GLU A 161 11.34 12.69 5.10
N PRO A 162 11.58 12.07 6.25
CA PRO A 162 12.51 10.93 6.35
C PRO A 162 11.96 9.64 5.75
N LEU A 163 10.68 9.64 5.49
CA LEU A 163 9.82 8.50 5.23
C LEU A 163 10.20 7.69 3.99
N ILE A 164 10.32 8.36 2.85
CA ILE A 164 10.38 7.72 1.53
C ILE A 164 11.71 7.02 1.27
N MET A 165 12.82 7.66 1.68
CA MET A 165 14.15 7.10 1.45
C MET A 165 14.36 5.80 2.23
N ARG A 166 13.81 5.72 3.44
CA ARG A 166 13.87 4.49 4.25
C ARG A 166 13.00 3.40 3.64
N LYS A 167 11.77 3.70 3.24
CA LYS A 167 10.87 2.74 2.61
C LYS A 167 11.43 2.17 1.31
N LEU A 168 12.05 3.00 0.49
CA LEU A 168 12.70 2.51 -0.71
C LEU A 168 13.82 1.50 -0.39
N SER A 169 14.50 1.64 0.74
CA SER A 169 15.52 0.68 1.16
C SER A 169 14.96 -0.68 1.61
N GLU A 170 13.69 -0.73 2.02
CA GLU A 170 12.98 -1.95 2.41
C GLU A 170 12.44 -2.73 1.19
N VAL A 171 12.29 -2.06 0.06
CA VAL A 171 11.85 -2.66 -1.20
C VAL A 171 12.94 -3.60 -1.75
N PRO A 172 12.58 -4.78 -2.28
CA PRO A 172 13.55 -5.68 -2.90
C PRO A 172 14.41 -4.97 -3.96
N LYS A 173 15.70 -5.30 -4.03
CA LYS A 173 16.66 -4.61 -4.92
C LYS A 173 16.21 -4.56 -6.38
N TRP A 174 15.54 -5.60 -6.85
CA TRP A 174 15.02 -5.67 -8.23
C TRP A 174 13.89 -4.66 -8.51
N SER A 175 13.24 -4.16 -7.46
CA SER A 175 12.15 -3.17 -7.54
C SER A 175 12.56 -1.79 -7.02
N GLN A 176 13.83 -1.57 -6.64
CA GLN A 176 14.35 -0.26 -6.24
C GLN A 176 14.67 0.58 -7.47
N THR A 177 13.62 1.02 -8.16
CA THR A 177 13.72 1.88 -9.35
C THR A 177 13.22 3.29 -9.06
N ILE A 178 13.54 4.23 -9.94
CA ILE A 178 13.02 5.61 -9.87
C ILE A 178 11.49 5.58 -9.96
N GLU A 179 10.95 4.74 -10.82
CA GLU A 179 9.50 4.59 -11.00
C GLU A 179 8.83 4.11 -9.71
N THR A 180 9.43 3.14 -9.02
CA THR A 180 8.91 2.66 -7.73
C THR A 180 8.97 3.76 -6.68
N ALA A 181 10.08 4.51 -6.60
CA ALA A 181 10.21 5.63 -5.68
C ALA A 181 9.15 6.71 -5.95
N LEU A 182 8.93 7.05 -7.22
CA LEU A 182 7.91 8.04 -7.60
C LEU A 182 6.49 7.58 -7.31
N LYS A 183 6.18 6.29 -7.53
CA LYS A 183 4.87 5.72 -7.17
C LYS A 183 4.64 5.84 -5.65
N MET A 184 5.64 5.47 -4.85
CA MET A 184 5.55 5.59 -3.39
C MET A 184 5.38 7.04 -2.95
N LEU A 185 6.06 7.98 -3.61
CA LEU A 185 5.88 9.42 -3.41
C LEU A 185 4.47 9.87 -3.77
N ALA A 186 3.99 9.52 -4.95
CA ALA A 186 2.66 9.90 -5.42
C ALA A 186 1.56 9.37 -4.50
N ASP A 187 1.66 8.11 -4.06
CA ASP A 187 0.73 7.49 -3.14
C ASP A 187 0.78 8.15 -1.74
N ALA A 188 1.99 8.44 -1.24
CA ALA A 188 2.16 9.08 0.05
C ALA A 188 1.67 10.53 0.07
N LEU A 189 1.82 11.26 -1.05
CA LEU A 189 1.40 12.66 -1.20
C LEU A 189 -0.04 12.83 -1.66
N ASN A 190 -0.69 11.75 -2.11
CA ASN A 190 -1.95 11.79 -2.85
C ASN A 190 -1.90 12.78 -4.03
N SER A 191 -0.78 12.77 -4.78
CA SER A 191 -0.51 13.78 -5.80
C SER A 191 0.26 13.17 -6.96
N ASN A 192 0.10 13.77 -8.15
CA ASN A 192 0.95 13.44 -9.27
C ASN A 192 2.37 13.96 -9.00
N VAL A 193 3.37 13.13 -9.27
CA VAL A 193 4.79 13.49 -9.08
C VAL A 193 5.51 13.33 -10.41
N VAL A 194 6.28 14.32 -10.79
CA VAL A 194 7.08 14.30 -12.02
C VAL A 194 8.53 14.69 -11.74
N ILE A 195 9.43 14.12 -12.50
CA ILE A 195 10.83 14.57 -12.59
C ILE A 195 11.03 15.16 -13.96
N THR A 196 11.49 16.39 -14.00
CA THR A 196 11.81 17.10 -15.24
C THR A 196 13.31 17.36 -15.38
N ASN A 197 13.78 17.47 -16.59
CA ASN A 197 15.13 17.94 -16.89
C ASN A 197 15.19 19.48 -16.89
N GLY A 198 16.37 20.02 -17.11
CA GLY A 198 16.60 21.48 -17.14
C GLY A 198 15.85 22.21 -18.29
N ARG A 199 15.13 21.49 -19.17
CA ARG A 199 14.29 22.05 -20.23
C ARG A 199 12.80 21.93 -19.93
N ASN A 200 12.42 21.51 -18.71
CA ASN A 200 11.06 21.18 -18.30
C ASN A 200 10.43 20.02 -19.09
N GLU A 201 11.23 19.12 -19.69
CA GLU A 201 10.74 17.91 -20.30
C GLU A 201 10.61 16.82 -19.23
N ILE A 202 9.48 16.09 -19.20
CA ILE A 202 9.22 15.02 -18.23
C ILE A 202 10.12 13.82 -18.54
N GLU A 203 10.97 13.45 -17.61
CA GLU A 203 11.78 12.23 -17.68
C GLU A 203 11.10 11.04 -17.00
N TYR A 204 10.48 11.30 -15.84
CA TYR A 204 9.74 10.29 -15.08
C TYR A 204 8.48 10.89 -14.50
N SER A 205 7.44 10.07 -14.34
CA SER A 205 6.20 10.50 -13.69
C SER A 205 5.51 9.36 -12.96
N ALA A 206 4.81 9.70 -11.88
CA ALA A 206 3.85 8.82 -11.23
C ALA A 206 2.54 9.59 -11.00
N ARG A 207 1.41 8.93 -11.27
CA ARG A 207 0.08 9.53 -11.18
C ARG A 207 -0.65 9.07 -9.93
N TRP A 208 -1.36 10.00 -9.32
CA TRP A 208 -2.31 9.70 -8.27
C TRP A 208 -3.61 10.52 -8.48
N PRO A 209 -4.79 9.88 -8.46
CA PRO A 209 -4.96 8.42 -8.56
C PRO A 209 -4.36 7.86 -9.86
N ARG A 210 -4.05 6.57 -9.90
CA ARG A 210 -3.39 5.93 -11.07
C ARG A 210 -4.18 6.08 -12.38
N SER A 211 -5.51 6.27 -12.27
CA SER A 211 -6.41 6.53 -13.39
C SER A 211 -6.47 8.00 -13.82
N SER A 212 -5.67 8.88 -13.22
CA SER A 212 -5.66 10.30 -13.57
C SER A 212 -5.28 10.47 -15.05
N GLU A 213 -6.12 11.19 -15.79
CA GLU A 213 -5.90 11.55 -17.19
C GLU A 213 -5.28 12.94 -17.35
N LEU A 214 -4.83 13.55 -16.24
CA LEU A 214 -4.23 14.88 -16.27
C LEU A 214 -3.07 14.93 -17.28
N ASN A 215 -3.08 15.95 -18.12
CA ASN A 215 -1.96 16.19 -19.04
C ASN A 215 -0.81 16.88 -18.29
N LEU A 216 0.14 16.08 -17.83
CA LEU A 216 1.27 16.56 -17.02
C LEU A 216 2.17 17.55 -17.78
N ASP A 217 2.33 17.38 -19.11
CA ASP A 217 3.13 18.29 -19.94
C ASP A 217 2.50 19.69 -20.03
N GLU A 218 1.16 19.76 -20.17
CA GLU A 218 0.46 21.03 -20.14
C GLU A 218 0.51 21.69 -18.77
N SER A 219 0.39 20.89 -17.70
CA SER A 219 0.45 21.41 -16.32
C SER A 219 1.82 22.00 -15.97
N ILE A 220 2.91 21.43 -16.48
CA ILE A 220 4.27 21.95 -16.23
C ILE A 220 4.59 23.17 -17.10
N ASN A 221 4.17 23.16 -18.36
CA ASN A 221 4.48 24.21 -19.33
C ASN A 221 3.40 25.32 -19.37
N GLY A 222 2.24 25.08 -18.79
CA GLY A 222 1.14 26.03 -18.70
C GLY A 222 1.41 27.10 -17.64
N THR A 223 1.27 28.38 -18.03
CA THR A 223 1.33 29.52 -17.11
C THR A 223 -0.01 29.78 -16.42
N GLU A 224 -1.06 29.06 -16.75
CA GLU A 224 -2.39 29.24 -16.16
C GLU A 224 -2.66 28.18 -15.08
N LYS A 225 -3.07 28.68 -13.89
CA LYS A 225 -3.67 27.81 -12.86
C LYS A 225 -4.85 27.08 -13.45
N ILE A 226 -4.73 25.78 -13.67
CA ILE A 226 -5.87 24.93 -13.90
C ILE A 226 -6.69 25.00 -12.61
N CYS A 227 -7.96 25.32 -12.72
CA CYS A 227 -8.86 25.61 -11.60
C CYS A 227 -8.83 24.44 -10.58
N GLY A 228 -8.31 24.68 -9.39
CA GLY A 228 -8.21 23.67 -8.31
C GLY A 228 -6.88 22.93 -8.17
N GLU A 229 -5.89 23.18 -9.01
CA GLU A 229 -4.59 22.53 -8.94
C GLU A 229 -3.50 23.48 -8.40
N SER A 230 -2.67 22.97 -7.51
CA SER A 230 -1.49 23.66 -7.01
C SER A 230 -0.23 22.94 -7.45
N ILE A 231 0.68 23.63 -8.12
CA ILE A 231 1.99 23.10 -8.48
C ILE A 231 2.96 23.54 -7.40
N PHE A 232 3.56 22.57 -6.72
CA PHE A 232 4.64 22.80 -5.79
C PHE A 232 5.92 22.28 -6.42
N ALA A 233 6.85 23.18 -6.74
CA ALA A 233 8.18 22.80 -7.16
C ALA A 233 9.09 22.70 -5.93
N VAL A 234 9.70 21.54 -5.73
CA VAL A 234 10.74 21.34 -4.72
C VAL A 234 12.08 21.20 -5.44
N GLU A 235 12.94 22.19 -5.28
CA GLU A 235 14.32 22.05 -5.72
C GLU A 235 15.04 21.09 -4.76
N LEU A 236 15.42 19.94 -5.27
CA LEU A 236 16.29 19.03 -4.53
C LEU A 236 17.68 19.67 -4.45
N GLY A 237 18.21 19.76 -3.22
CA GLY A 237 19.50 20.40 -2.97
C GLY A 237 20.65 19.84 -3.83
N GLU A 238 21.77 20.57 -3.90
CA GLU A 238 22.90 20.40 -4.84
C GLU A 238 23.42 18.98 -5.10
N LYS A 239 23.17 18.01 -4.23
CA LYS A 239 23.60 16.60 -4.41
C LYS A 239 22.79 15.83 -5.46
N ILE A 240 21.60 16.30 -5.81
CA ILE A 240 20.74 15.67 -6.83
C ILE A 240 20.73 16.53 -8.10
N THR A 241 21.07 17.79 -8.01
CA THR A 241 21.17 18.75 -9.13
C THR A 241 22.40 18.54 -10.02
N THR A 242 23.33 17.65 -9.70
CA THR A 242 24.48 17.34 -10.57
C THR A 242 24.08 16.91 -11.98
N ASN A 243 22.80 16.51 -12.19
CA ASN A 243 22.27 16.16 -13.50
C ASN A 243 21.14 17.09 -14.00
N GLY A 244 20.88 18.20 -13.30
CA GLY A 244 19.85 19.16 -13.73
C GLY A 244 18.41 18.64 -13.64
N LEU A 245 18.16 17.64 -12.77
CA LEU A 245 16.81 17.10 -12.52
C LEU A 245 16.07 17.96 -11.51
N LYS A 246 14.80 18.20 -11.77
CA LYS A 246 13.87 18.90 -10.90
C LYS A 246 12.67 18.01 -10.61
N ILE A 247 12.24 17.92 -9.36
CA ILE A 247 11.03 17.21 -8.98
C ILE A 247 9.91 18.22 -8.78
N ASP A 248 8.88 18.11 -9.58
CA ASP A 248 7.67 18.92 -9.48
C ASP A 248 6.52 18.03 -9.00
N MET A 249 5.79 18.52 -7.99
CA MET A 249 4.57 17.90 -7.49
C MET A 249 3.37 18.65 -8.04
N ILE A 250 2.46 17.94 -8.67
CA ILE A 250 1.23 18.50 -9.21
C ILE A 250 0.07 17.91 -8.39
N CYS A 251 -0.45 18.70 -7.47
CA CYS A 251 -1.62 18.34 -6.69
C CYS A 251 -2.88 18.68 -7.49
N GLY A 252 -3.68 17.65 -7.83
CA GLY A 252 -5.04 17.82 -8.32
C GLY A 252 -6.03 17.64 -7.17
N LEU A 253 -7.01 18.52 -7.06
CA LEU A 253 -8.20 18.37 -6.20
C LEU A 253 -9.29 17.60 -6.95
#